data_86d35f7524776f4cc4518245a04fdbde
#
_entry.id   86d35f7524776f4cc4518245a04fdbde
#
_cell.length_a   1.000
_cell.length_b   1.000
_cell.length_c   1.000
_cell.angle_alpha   90.00
_cell.angle_beta   90.00
_cell.angle_gamma   90.00
#
_symmetry.space_group_name_H-M   'P 1'
#
loop_
_entity.id
_entity.type
_entity.pdbx_description
1 polymer ?
#
loop_
_entity_poly.entity_id
_entity_poly.type
_entity_poly.pdbx_seq_one_letter_code
_entity_poly.pdbx_strand_id
1 'polypeptide(L)'
;MKKRILAIVFAAAMVLSTAACSSSTSNSGSTTDTKETTDTTDGTTYKIGISQFAEHGSLDNCREGFIQGLAEEGIVEGENLEIVYQNAQADTGTAGQIADSFISSGVDMICGIATPAALSAYNAAMKTDIPVIFTAITDPVMAGLANEDGTPVGNVTGTSDKLPVEAQLEMIRKILPDAKTIGILYTTSEVNSESAIKEYEALAGKYGFELETVGISTIADIPLAMDNIVTKVDCISNLTDNTVVQGLATEISKATAAGVPVFGSEIEQVKNGCLATVGLDYVSLGVQTGKMAAKVLKGEAKASEMNYETISECGLYLNTAVADKLGVTVDDEYASTAVEVFDTIAEQ
;
A
#
# COMPACT_ATOMS: atom_id res chain seq x y z
N MET A 1 34.68 11.02 -44.45
CA MET A 1 35.19 10.00 -45.42
C MET A 1 34.27 8.77 -45.32
N LYS A 2 33.60 8.51 -46.46
CA LYS A 2 33.15 7.22 -47.04
C LYS A 2 32.55 6.16 -46.08
N LYS A 3 31.20 6.01 -46.07
CA LYS A 3 30.37 5.02 -46.80
C LYS A 3 30.76 3.54 -46.57
N ARG A 4 29.78 2.72 -46.06
CA ARG A 4 29.23 1.61 -46.86
C ARG A 4 28.00 1.00 -46.22
N ILE A 5 26.92 0.99 -46.98
CA ILE A 5 25.62 0.30 -46.87
C ILE A 5 25.86 -1.18 -47.25
N LEU A 6 25.19 -2.11 -46.57
CA LEU A 6 24.87 -3.41 -47.15
C LEU A 6 23.48 -3.86 -46.75
N ALA A 7 22.57 -3.81 -47.70
CA ALA A 7 21.25 -4.44 -47.66
C ALA A 7 21.36 -5.88 -48.23
N ILE A 8 20.70 -6.84 -47.59
CA ILE A 8 20.43 -8.15 -48.20
C ILE A 8 18.95 -8.47 -47.99
N VAL A 9 18.27 -8.51 -49.14
CA VAL A 9 16.92 -9.03 -49.36
C VAL A 9 17.07 -10.53 -49.63
N PHE A 10 16.22 -11.39 -49.01
CA PHE A 10 15.92 -12.70 -49.60
C PHE A 10 14.45 -13.05 -49.45
N ALA A 11 13.93 -13.57 -50.52
CA ALA A 11 12.55 -13.70 -50.90
C ALA A 11 11.90 -15.04 -50.48
N ALA A 12 10.59 -15.02 -50.55
CA ALA A 12 9.56 -16.00 -50.36
C ALA A 12 9.84 -17.42 -50.90
N ALA A 13 9.20 -18.40 -50.25
CA ALA A 13 8.67 -19.59 -50.94
C ALA A 13 7.40 -20.08 -50.24
N MET A 14 6.27 -19.93 -50.93
CA MET A 14 5.02 -20.64 -50.68
C MET A 14 5.13 -22.10 -51.12
N VAL A 15 4.58 -23.02 -50.32
CA VAL A 15 4.14 -24.31 -50.84
C VAL A 15 2.75 -24.63 -50.30
N LEU A 16 1.79 -24.59 -51.20
CA LEU A 16 0.47 -25.23 -51.06
C LEU A 16 0.63 -26.73 -51.26
N SER A 17 -0.07 -27.54 -50.49
CA SER A 17 -0.49 -28.87 -50.93
C SER A 17 -1.83 -29.25 -50.31
N THR A 18 -2.66 -29.70 -51.19
CA THR A 18 -4.09 -29.94 -51.20
C THR A 18 -4.48 -31.27 -50.55
N ALA A 19 -5.74 -31.31 -50.21
CA ALA A 19 -6.58 -32.34 -49.65
C ALA A 19 -6.54 -33.74 -50.31
N ALA A 20 -6.88 -34.75 -49.54
CA ALA A 20 -7.64 -35.91 -50.02
C ALA A 20 -8.44 -36.53 -48.88
N CYS A 21 -9.74 -36.65 -49.10
CA CYS A 21 -10.68 -37.45 -48.31
C CYS A 21 -10.54 -38.93 -48.68
N SER A 22 -10.78 -39.84 -47.74
CA SER A 22 -11.62 -41.05 -47.95
C SER A 22 -11.90 -41.79 -46.64
N SER A 23 -13.10 -41.93 -46.38
CA SER A 23 -14.12 -42.89 -45.89
C SER A 23 -13.68 -44.16 -45.13
N SER A 24 -14.34 -44.30 -43.97
CA SER A 24 -15.03 -45.44 -43.37
C SER A 24 -14.26 -46.75 -43.02
N THR A 25 -14.34 -47.16 -41.79
CA THR A 25 -15.14 -48.30 -41.32
C THR A 25 -15.02 -48.47 -39.78
N SER A 26 -16.15 -48.74 -39.17
CA SER A 26 -16.45 -49.07 -37.79
C SER A 26 -15.63 -50.20 -37.21
N ASN A 27 -15.21 -50.10 -35.93
CA ASN A 27 -15.53 -51.16 -34.96
C ASN A 27 -15.45 -50.66 -33.50
N SER A 28 -16.28 -51.28 -32.72
CA SER A 28 -16.69 -51.15 -31.33
C SER A 28 -15.60 -51.39 -30.31
N GLY A 29 -15.67 -50.66 -29.19
CA GLY A 29 -15.30 -51.27 -27.92
C GLY A 29 -14.50 -50.42 -26.93
N SER A 30 -15.15 -50.13 -25.87
CA SER A 30 -14.67 -49.86 -24.50
C SER A 30 -14.51 -48.42 -24.05
N THR A 31 -15.55 -47.96 -23.37
CA THR A 31 -15.61 -46.81 -22.47
C THR A 31 -14.50 -46.83 -21.43
N THR A 32 -13.68 -45.77 -21.46
CA THR A 32 -12.99 -45.30 -20.27
C THR A 32 -13.32 -43.80 -20.20
N ASP A 33 -14.18 -43.45 -19.26
CA ASP A 33 -14.50 -42.08 -18.92
C ASP A 33 -13.24 -41.39 -18.36
N THR A 34 -12.50 -40.75 -19.25
CA THR A 34 -11.55 -39.73 -18.84
C THR A 34 -12.33 -38.43 -18.80
N LYS A 35 -12.68 -38.01 -17.60
CA LYS A 35 -13.25 -36.70 -17.33
C LYS A 35 -12.20 -35.65 -17.69
N GLU A 36 -12.19 -35.20 -18.95
CA GLU A 36 -11.52 -33.97 -19.32
C GLU A 36 -12.18 -32.85 -18.50
N THR A 37 -11.46 -32.38 -17.51
CA THR A 37 -11.73 -31.08 -16.92
C THR A 37 -11.37 -30.07 -18.01
N THR A 38 -12.34 -29.67 -18.79
CA THR A 38 -12.22 -28.45 -19.59
C THR A 38 -12.15 -27.30 -18.63
N ASP A 39 -10.92 -26.87 -18.34
CA ASP A 39 -10.64 -25.56 -17.80
C ASP A 39 -11.04 -24.57 -18.90
N THR A 40 -12.30 -24.13 -18.89
CA THR A 40 -12.75 -23.00 -19.69
C THR A 40 -12.17 -21.76 -19.04
N THR A 41 -10.96 -21.37 -19.40
CA THR A 41 -10.52 -20.01 -19.29
C THR A 41 -11.50 -19.19 -20.15
N ASP A 42 -12.47 -18.56 -19.48
CA ASP A 42 -13.27 -17.52 -20.08
C ASP A 42 -12.27 -16.48 -20.58
N GLY A 43 -12.29 -16.16 -21.86
CA GLY A 43 -11.32 -15.27 -22.49
C GLY A 43 -11.51 -13.79 -22.11
N THR A 44 -12.03 -13.54 -20.91
CA THR A 44 -12.24 -12.19 -20.35
C THR A 44 -10.88 -11.62 -19.94
N THR A 45 -10.53 -10.48 -20.49
CA THR A 45 -9.36 -9.69 -20.09
C THR A 45 -9.83 -8.49 -19.27
N TYR A 46 -9.29 -8.34 -18.09
CA TYR A 46 -9.57 -7.20 -17.19
C TYR A 46 -8.54 -6.10 -17.39
N LYS A 47 -8.96 -4.84 -17.20
CA LYS A 47 -8.09 -3.69 -17.21
C LYS A 47 -8.24 -2.90 -15.92
N ILE A 48 -7.16 -2.78 -15.14
CA ILE A 48 -7.16 -2.09 -13.85
C ILE A 48 -6.27 -0.85 -13.92
N GLY A 49 -6.80 0.31 -13.47
CA GLY A 49 -6.00 1.49 -13.18
C GLY A 49 -5.51 1.45 -11.74
N ILE A 50 -4.21 1.48 -11.51
CA ILE A 50 -3.62 1.61 -10.17
C ILE A 50 -3.09 3.02 -9.99
N SER A 51 -3.72 3.78 -9.08
CA SER A 51 -3.29 5.11 -8.63
C SER A 51 -2.60 4.99 -7.28
N GLN A 52 -1.28 5.13 -7.24
CA GLN A 52 -0.51 5.19 -6.00
C GLN A 52 -0.21 6.65 -5.66
N PHE A 53 -0.43 7.06 -4.39
CA PHE A 53 -0.29 8.47 -4.02
C PHE A 53 1.16 8.93 -3.98
N ALA A 54 2.04 8.18 -3.32
CA ALA A 54 3.45 8.53 -3.14
C ALA A 54 4.36 7.32 -3.43
N GLU A 55 5.66 7.56 -3.60
CA GLU A 55 6.67 6.54 -3.80
C GLU A 55 7.41 6.29 -2.49
N HIS A 56 7.10 5.19 -1.82
CA HIS A 56 7.83 4.68 -0.66
C HIS A 56 7.49 3.19 -0.43
N GLY A 57 8.37 2.49 0.28
CA GLY A 57 8.37 1.03 0.40
C GLY A 57 7.03 0.43 0.83
N SER A 58 6.30 1.04 1.76
CA SER A 58 5.02 0.51 2.23
C SER A 58 3.96 0.49 1.13
N LEU A 59 3.82 1.58 0.35
CA LEU A 59 2.85 1.63 -0.74
C LEU A 59 3.28 0.75 -1.92
N ASP A 60 4.58 0.60 -2.15
CA ASP A 60 5.11 -0.32 -3.16
C ASP A 60 4.80 -1.77 -2.77
N ASN A 61 5.05 -2.17 -1.52
CA ASN A 61 4.69 -3.47 -0.97
C ASN A 61 3.18 -3.74 -1.07
N CYS A 62 2.36 -2.72 -0.79
CA CYS A 62 0.90 -2.81 -0.91
C CYS A 62 0.46 -3.06 -2.37
N ARG A 63 1.08 -2.37 -3.33
CA ARG A 63 0.84 -2.59 -4.78
C ARG A 63 1.25 -3.99 -5.20
N GLU A 64 2.44 -4.43 -4.80
CA GLU A 64 2.94 -5.77 -5.12
C GLU A 64 2.02 -6.86 -4.54
N GLY A 65 1.62 -6.69 -3.28
CA GLY A 65 0.65 -7.56 -2.64
C GLY A 65 -0.70 -7.58 -3.35
N PHE A 66 -1.19 -6.43 -3.81
CA PHE A 66 -2.44 -6.32 -4.57
C PHE A 66 -2.39 -7.15 -5.86
N ILE A 67 -1.30 -7.04 -6.61
CA ILE A 67 -1.09 -7.81 -7.85
C ILE A 67 -0.97 -9.31 -7.52
N GLN A 68 -0.26 -9.66 -6.45
CA GLN A 68 -0.17 -11.04 -5.98
C GLN A 68 -1.55 -11.60 -5.61
N GLY A 69 -2.36 -10.85 -4.86
CA GLY A 69 -3.71 -11.27 -4.47
C GLY A 69 -4.65 -11.50 -5.64
N LEU A 70 -4.54 -10.69 -6.70
CA LEU A 70 -5.24 -10.92 -7.97
C LEU A 70 -4.77 -12.21 -8.64
N ALA A 71 -3.44 -12.44 -8.68
CA ALA A 71 -2.86 -13.63 -9.30
C ALA A 71 -3.24 -14.93 -8.56
N GLU A 72 -3.30 -14.90 -7.22
CA GLU A 72 -3.78 -16.04 -6.41
C GLU A 72 -5.24 -16.40 -6.73
N GLU A 73 -6.01 -15.44 -7.21
CA GLU A 73 -7.39 -15.61 -7.66
C GLU A 73 -7.51 -15.89 -9.17
N GLY A 74 -6.40 -16.12 -9.87
CA GLY A 74 -6.37 -16.45 -11.29
C GLY A 74 -6.53 -15.25 -12.23
N ILE A 75 -6.32 -14.01 -11.74
CA ILE A 75 -6.27 -12.79 -12.55
C ILE A 75 -4.81 -12.36 -12.65
N VAL A 76 -4.15 -12.72 -13.76
CA VAL A 76 -2.69 -12.68 -13.93
C VAL A 76 -2.30 -11.64 -14.96
N GLU A 77 -1.37 -10.73 -14.59
CA GLU A 77 -0.85 -9.71 -15.49
C GLU A 77 -0.16 -10.35 -16.71
N GLY A 78 -0.48 -9.85 -17.90
CA GLY A 78 0.03 -10.36 -19.16
C GLY A 78 -0.70 -11.60 -19.70
N GLU A 79 -1.60 -12.23 -18.95
CA GLU A 79 -2.46 -13.32 -19.40
C GLU A 79 -3.91 -12.82 -19.62
N ASN A 80 -4.58 -12.42 -18.56
CA ASN A 80 -5.96 -11.93 -18.56
C ASN A 80 -6.14 -10.62 -17.79
N LEU A 81 -5.03 -9.91 -17.47
CA LEU A 81 -5.00 -8.63 -16.79
C LEU A 81 -4.06 -7.65 -17.48
N GLU A 82 -4.57 -6.45 -17.78
CA GLU A 82 -3.80 -5.25 -18.15
C GLU A 82 -3.78 -4.30 -16.96
N ILE A 83 -2.58 -3.91 -16.49
CA ILE A 83 -2.39 -2.92 -15.43
C ILE A 83 -1.93 -1.60 -16.03
N VAL A 84 -2.64 -0.50 -15.69
CA VAL A 84 -2.22 0.87 -15.98
C VAL A 84 -1.84 1.53 -14.66
N TYR A 85 -0.53 1.53 -14.35
CA TYR A 85 0.00 2.11 -13.12
C TYR A 85 0.40 3.57 -13.30
N GLN A 86 0.02 4.43 -12.35
CA GLN A 86 0.49 5.81 -12.24
C GLN A 86 0.71 6.20 -10.77
N ASN A 87 1.74 7.04 -10.52
CA ASN A 87 2.08 7.57 -9.21
C ASN A 87 1.84 9.08 -9.18
N ALA A 88 1.15 9.56 -8.14
CA ALA A 88 0.76 10.96 -8.00
C ALA A 88 1.87 11.84 -7.40
N GLN A 89 3.00 11.27 -6.97
CA GLN A 89 4.14 11.98 -6.38
C GLN A 89 3.75 12.90 -5.22
N ALA A 90 2.87 12.39 -4.34
CA ALA A 90 2.31 13.10 -3.18
C ALA A 90 1.56 14.41 -3.54
N ASP A 91 1.06 14.53 -4.77
CA ASP A 91 0.28 15.68 -5.23
C ASP A 91 -1.17 15.29 -5.52
N THR A 92 -2.11 15.87 -4.78
CA THR A 92 -3.54 15.60 -4.90
C THR A 92 -4.13 16.03 -6.24
N GLY A 93 -3.60 17.09 -6.84
CA GLY A 93 -4.02 17.53 -8.17
C GLY A 93 -3.66 16.50 -9.24
N THR A 94 -2.44 15.96 -9.15
CA THR A 94 -1.96 14.87 -10.02
C THR A 94 -2.78 13.59 -9.80
N ALA A 95 -3.11 13.23 -8.54
CA ALA A 95 -3.98 12.09 -8.25
C ALA A 95 -5.36 12.22 -8.91
N GLY A 96 -5.94 13.43 -8.91
CA GLY A 96 -7.18 13.71 -9.62
C GLY A 96 -7.07 13.51 -11.14
N GLN A 97 -6.00 14.02 -11.77
CA GLN A 97 -5.75 13.84 -13.20
C GLN A 97 -5.53 12.38 -13.58
N ILE A 98 -4.85 11.61 -12.74
CA ILE A 98 -4.67 10.17 -12.90
C ILE A 98 -6.03 9.47 -12.89
N ALA A 99 -6.87 9.75 -11.91
CA ALA A 99 -8.20 9.17 -11.81
C ALA A 99 -9.07 9.49 -13.03
N ASP A 100 -9.09 10.74 -13.49
CA ASP A 100 -9.81 11.14 -14.70
C ASP A 100 -9.28 10.42 -15.96
N SER A 101 -7.97 10.18 -16.02
CA SER A 101 -7.36 9.45 -17.15
C SER A 101 -7.80 7.99 -17.18
N PHE A 102 -7.93 7.35 -16.02
CA PHE A 102 -8.43 5.97 -15.91
C PHE A 102 -9.89 5.86 -16.34
N ILE A 103 -10.75 6.78 -15.89
CA ILE A 103 -12.14 6.84 -16.37
C ILE A 103 -12.17 6.96 -17.89
N SER A 104 -11.39 7.89 -18.45
CA SER A 104 -11.35 8.14 -19.91
C SER A 104 -10.82 6.96 -20.70
N SER A 105 -9.91 6.16 -20.12
CA SER A 105 -9.34 4.97 -20.77
C SER A 105 -10.21 3.72 -20.61
N GLY A 106 -11.34 3.82 -19.91
CA GLY A 106 -12.31 2.74 -19.76
C GLY A 106 -11.75 1.53 -19.03
N VAL A 107 -11.12 1.75 -17.86
CA VAL A 107 -10.70 0.64 -16.97
C VAL A 107 -11.91 -0.04 -16.36
N ASP A 108 -11.80 -1.34 -16.05
CA ASP A 108 -12.86 -2.11 -15.41
C ASP A 108 -12.92 -1.85 -13.88
N MET A 109 -11.82 -1.36 -13.31
CA MET A 109 -11.68 -1.03 -11.89
C MET A 109 -10.58 -0.02 -11.68
N ILE A 110 -10.69 0.83 -10.65
CA ILE A 110 -9.59 1.66 -10.16
C ILE A 110 -9.17 1.17 -8.78
N CYS A 111 -7.87 0.88 -8.60
CA CYS A 111 -7.25 0.67 -7.31
C CYS A 111 -6.60 1.97 -6.84
N GLY A 112 -7.08 2.51 -5.71
CA GLY A 112 -6.49 3.69 -5.05
C GLY A 112 -5.63 3.25 -3.87
N ILE A 113 -4.32 3.51 -3.95
CA ILE A 113 -3.35 3.20 -2.89
C ILE A 113 -3.03 4.46 -2.11
N ALA A 114 -3.33 4.48 -0.83
CA ALA A 114 -3.37 5.59 0.12
C ALA A 114 -4.59 6.50 -0.02
N THR A 115 -4.95 7.17 1.09
CA THR A 115 -6.19 7.95 1.24
C THR A 115 -6.40 9.02 0.16
N PRO A 116 -5.40 9.87 -0.19
CA PRO A 116 -5.63 10.90 -1.21
C PRO A 116 -5.86 10.34 -2.61
N ALA A 117 -5.20 9.23 -2.98
CA ALA A 117 -5.41 8.57 -4.27
C ALA A 117 -6.79 7.88 -4.34
N ALA A 118 -7.20 7.21 -3.26
CA ALA A 118 -8.52 6.58 -3.17
C ALA A 118 -9.66 7.60 -3.25
N LEU A 119 -9.52 8.73 -2.56
CA LEU A 119 -10.49 9.84 -2.64
C LEU A 119 -10.60 10.41 -4.04
N SER A 120 -9.46 10.61 -4.71
CA SER A 120 -9.43 11.07 -6.10
C SER A 120 -10.10 10.08 -7.05
N ALA A 121 -9.80 8.79 -6.90
CA ALA A 121 -10.40 7.71 -7.67
C ALA A 121 -11.92 7.64 -7.47
N TYR A 122 -12.38 7.67 -6.21
CA TYR A 122 -13.81 7.63 -5.89
C TYR A 122 -14.54 8.84 -6.46
N ASN A 123 -14.01 10.06 -6.26
CA ASN A 123 -14.63 11.27 -6.79
C ASN A 123 -14.77 11.26 -8.33
N ALA A 124 -13.77 10.78 -9.04
CA ALA A 124 -13.82 10.62 -10.50
C ALA A 124 -14.85 9.55 -10.93
N ALA A 125 -14.93 8.43 -10.18
CA ALA A 125 -15.79 7.30 -10.51
C ALA A 125 -17.27 7.50 -10.11
N MET A 126 -17.62 8.45 -9.25
CA MET A 126 -18.98 8.64 -8.68
C MET A 126 -20.13 8.68 -9.70
N LYS A 127 -19.85 9.04 -10.94
CA LYS A 127 -20.87 9.15 -12.03
C LYS A 127 -20.72 8.07 -13.09
N THR A 128 -19.99 7.03 -12.77
CA THR A 128 -19.72 5.88 -13.64
C THR A 128 -20.10 4.59 -12.92
N ASP A 129 -20.10 3.47 -13.64
CA ASP A 129 -20.28 2.14 -13.05
C ASP A 129 -18.94 1.50 -12.64
N ILE A 130 -17.79 2.19 -12.83
CA ILE A 130 -16.46 1.69 -12.52
C ILE A 130 -16.29 1.57 -11.00
N PRO A 131 -16.07 0.35 -10.46
CA PRO A 131 -15.82 0.16 -9.04
C PRO A 131 -14.45 0.70 -8.64
N VAL A 132 -14.38 1.23 -7.42
CA VAL A 132 -13.12 1.61 -6.78
C VAL A 132 -12.80 0.61 -5.68
N ILE A 133 -11.59 0.07 -5.71
CA ILE A 133 -11.03 -0.68 -4.60
C ILE A 133 -9.90 0.14 -3.98
N PHE A 134 -9.89 0.27 -2.67
CA PHE A 134 -8.84 1.01 -2.00
C PHE A 134 -7.99 0.11 -1.11
N THR A 135 -6.75 0.52 -0.86
CA THR A 135 -5.85 -0.12 0.10
C THR A 135 -4.99 0.93 0.80
N ALA A 136 -4.49 0.62 1.99
CA ALA A 136 -3.73 1.55 2.82
C ALA A 136 -4.53 2.84 3.14
N ILE A 137 -5.75 2.68 3.64
CA ILE A 137 -6.61 3.76 4.10
C ILE A 137 -6.75 3.68 5.62
N THR A 138 -6.23 4.67 6.32
CA THR A 138 -6.20 4.65 7.78
C THR A 138 -7.60 4.70 8.39
N ASP A 139 -8.47 5.55 7.86
CA ASP A 139 -9.85 5.72 8.34
C ASP A 139 -10.81 5.92 7.16
N PRO A 140 -11.40 4.85 6.62
CA PRO A 140 -12.36 4.96 5.52
C PRO A 140 -13.61 5.78 5.86
N VAL A 141 -14.03 5.82 7.13
CA VAL A 141 -15.20 6.59 7.56
C VAL A 141 -14.89 8.08 7.56
N MET A 142 -13.78 8.49 8.18
CA MET A 142 -13.36 9.89 8.19
C MET A 142 -13.00 10.38 6.77
N ALA A 143 -12.47 9.49 5.92
CA ALA A 143 -12.24 9.78 4.51
C ALA A 143 -13.54 9.89 3.68
N GLY A 144 -14.70 9.52 4.22
CA GLY A 144 -15.96 9.54 3.48
C GLY A 144 -16.08 8.46 2.41
N LEU A 145 -15.34 7.34 2.57
CA LEU A 145 -15.38 6.16 1.70
C LEU A 145 -16.23 5.03 2.29
N ALA A 146 -16.57 5.13 3.58
CA ALA A 146 -17.47 4.23 4.28
C ALA A 146 -18.39 4.99 5.24
N ASN A 147 -19.52 4.40 5.59
CA ASN A 147 -20.41 4.86 6.65
C ASN A 147 -19.88 4.43 8.03
N GLU A 148 -20.42 4.98 9.12
CA GLU A 148 -20.04 4.65 10.50
C GLU A 148 -20.22 3.16 10.85
N ASP A 149 -21.12 2.46 10.19
CA ASP A 149 -21.37 1.02 10.35
C ASP A 149 -20.47 0.14 9.47
N GLY A 150 -19.51 0.75 8.74
CA GLY A 150 -18.57 0.06 7.87
C GLY A 150 -19.10 -0.24 6.47
N THR A 151 -20.37 0.10 6.16
CA THR A 151 -20.93 -0.10 4.83
C THR A 151 -20.38 0.92 3.83
N PRO A 152 -20.27 0.57 2.53
CA PRO A 152 -19.75 1.48 1.52
C PRO A 152 -20.69 2.66 1.26
N VAL A 153 -20.11 3.83 0.92
CA VAL A 153 -20.90 5.03 0.56
C VAL A 153 -21.34 5.05 -0.91
N GLY A 154 -20.88 4.11 -1.72
CA GLY A 154 -21.15 4.00 -3.14
C GLY A 154 -20.48 2.76 -3.73
N ASN A 155 -20.03 2.83 -4.99
CA ASN A 155 -19.34 1.71 -5.64
C ASN A 155 -17.84 1.68 -5.24
N VAL A 156 -17.57 1.58 -3.93
CA VAL A 156 -16.23 1.65 -3.34
C VAL A 156 -16.12 0.73 -2.13
N THR A 157 -15.00 0.00 -2.03
CA THR A 157 -14.64 -0.83 -0.86
C THR A 157 -13.13 -1.03 -0.84
N GLY A 158 -12.59 -1.76 0.13
CA GLY A 158 -11.15 -2.06 0.19
C GLY A 158 -10.67 -2.44 1.57
N THR A 159 -9.40 -2.11 1.87
CA THR A 159 -8.76 -2.46 3.15
C THR A 159 -8.21 -1.24 3.87
N SER A 160 -8.33 -1.27 5.21
CA SER A 160 -7.81 -0.26 6.12
C SER A 160 -6.51 -0.72 6.78
N ASP A 161 -5.54 0.20 6.84
CA ASP A 161 -4.27 0.07 7.57
C ASP A 161 -4.30 0.85 8.89
N LYS A 162 -5.43 0.87 9.58
CA LYS A 162 -5.60 1.64 10.81
C LYS A 162 -4.43 1.42 11.77
N LEU A 163 -3.72 2.51 12.10
CA LEU A 163 -2.60 2.47 13.02
C LEU A 163 -3.07 2.06 14.43
N PRO A 164 -2.43 1.06 15.07
CA PRO A 164 -2.77 0.65 16.43
C PRO A 164 -2.18 1.62 17.46
N VAL A 165 -2.72 2.84 17.55
CA VAL A 165 -2.18 3.95 18.34
C VAL A 165 -1.97 3.57 19.81
N GLU A 166 -2.90 2.82 20.42
CA GLU A 166 -2.75 2.38 21.81
C GLU A 166 -1.53 1.49 21.99
N ALA A 167 -1.33 0.52 21.10
CA ALA A 167 -0.15 -0.36 21.14
C ALA A 167 1.17 0.39 20.84
N GLN A 168 1.14 1.40 19.98
CA GLN A 168 2.28 2.30 19.75
C GLN A 168 2.65 3.06 21.03
N LEU A 169 1.68 3.65 21.73
CA LEU A 169 1.91 4.36 22.99
C LEU A 169 2.44 3.42 24.09
N GLU A 170 1.93 2.20 24.17
CA GLU A 170 2.44 1.17 25.09
C GLU A 170 3.88 0.79 24.77
N MET A 171 4.21 0.58 23.50
CA MET A 171 5.56 0.28 23.03
C MET A 171 6.52 1.42 23.38
N ILE A 172 6.17 2.68 23.06
CA ILE A 172 7.00 3.85 23.37
C ILE A 172 7.26 3.94 24.87
N ARG A 173 6.23 3.74 25.71
CA ARG A 173 6.37 3.77 27.18
C ARG A 173 7.27 2.66 27.70
N LYS A 174 7.24 1.46 27.10
CA LYS A 174 8.13 0.36 27.49
C LYS A 174 9.58 0.62 27.12
N ILE A 175 9.83 1.17 25.92
CA ILE A 175 11.19 1.43 25.43
C ILE A 175 11.78 2.70 26.08
N LEU A 176 10.95 3.72 26.29
CA LEU A 176 11.35 5.01 26.87
C LEU A 176 10.53 5.32 28.12
N PRO A 177 10.84 4.69 29.28
CA PRO A 177 10.01 4.80 30.49
C PRO A 177 9.93 6.23 31.06
N ASP A 178 10.92 7.08 30.81
CA ASP A 178 11.02 8.44 31.34
C ASP A 178 10.54 9.52 30.37
N ALA A 179 10.23 9.17 29.10
CA ALA A 179 9.75 10.09 28.08
C ALA A 179 8.42 10.74 28.49
N LYS A 180 8.26 12.01 28.18
CA LYS A 180 7.07 12.80 28.51
C LYS A 180 6.39 13.38 27.29
N THR A 181 7.16 13.78 26.30
CA THR A 181 6.63 14.48 25.13
C THR A 181 6.92 13.69 23.85
N ILE A 182 5.86 13.37 23.12
CA ILE A 182 5.94 12.75 21.79
C ILE A 182 5.74 13.83 20.73
N GLY A 183 6.68 13.92 19.78
CA GLY A 183 6.55 14.74 18.59
C GLY A 183 5.83 13.99 17.46
N ILE A 184 4.99 14.69 16.72
CA ILE A 184 4.33 14.17 15.52
C ILE A 184 4.44 15.20 14.41
N LEU A 185 5.12 14.84 13.30
CA LEU A 185 5.01 15.57 12.04
C LEU A 185 3.83 15.04 11.25
N TYR A 186 3.08 15.94 10.61
CA TYR A 186 1.97 15.52 9.77
C TYR A 186 1.70 16.49 8.62
N THR A 187 1.16 15.98 7.53
CA THR A 187 0.75 16.78 6.37
C THR A 187 -0.68 17.27 6.56
N THR A 188 -0.87 18.59 6.54
CA THR A 188 -2.16 19.23 6.86
C THR A 188 -3.28 18.94 5.85
N SER A 189 -2.95 18.40 4.68
CA SER A 189 -3.91 17.99 3.64
C SER A 189 -4.23 16.49 3.65
N GLU A 190 -3.61 15.70 4.55
CA GLU A 190 -3.83 14.27 4.65
C GLU A 190 -4.82 13.93 5.78
N VAL A 191 -6.04 13.53 5.41
CA VAL A 191 -7.14 13.19 6.35
C VAL A 191 -6.77 11.97 7.22
N ASN A 192 -5.99 11.01 6.69
CA ASN A 192 -5.43 9.88 7.44
C ASN A 192 -4.62 10.37 8.65
N SER A 193 -3.79 11.39 8.49
CA SER A 193 -2.98 11.95 9.57
C SER A 193 -3.83 12.65 10.62
N GLU A 194 -4.85 13.41 10.21
CA GLU A 194 -5.80 14.02 11.16
C GLU A 194 -6.56 12.97 11.99
N SER A 195 -6.94 11.84 11.38
CA SER A 195 -7.60 10.75 12.08
C SER A 195 -6.69 10.14 13.15
N ALA A 196 -5.46 9.82 12.80
CA ALA A 196 -4.49 9.25 13.73
C ALA A 196 -4.17 10.22 14.88
N ILE A 197 -3.97 11.53 14.61
CA ILE A 197 -3.72 12.55 15.64
C ILE A 197 -4.85 12.59 16.66
N LYS A 198 -6.12 12.56 16.25
CA LYS A 198 -7.26 12.53 17.17
C LYS A 198 -7.22 11.33 18.11
N GLU A 199 -6.78 10.19 17.63
CA GLU A 199 -6.63 8.98 18.45
C GLU A 199 -5.45 9.13 19.42
N TYR A 200 -4.31 9.69 18.98
CA TYR A 200 -3.19 10.03 19.86
C TYR A 200 -3.60 11.02 20.96
N GLU A 201 -4.32 12.10 20.61
CA GLU A 201 -4.81 13.09 21.58
C GLU A 201 -5.75 12.47 22.62
N ALA A 202 -6.57 11.51 22.22
CA ALA A 202 -7.48 10.82 23.13
C ALA A 202 -6.77 9.86 24.11
N LEU A 203 -5.65 9.28 23.69
CA LEU A 203 -4.99 8.19 24.41
C LEU A 203 -3.67 8.58 25.10
N ALA A 204 -2.91 9.57 24.59
CA ALA A 204 -1.58 9.90 25.06
C ALA A 204 -1.51 10.17 26.57
N GLY A 205 -2.48 10.92 27.11
CA GLY A 205 -2.59 11.22 28.54
C GLY A 205 -2.73 9.99 29.43
N LYS A 206 -3.37 8.91 28.96
CA LYS A 206 -3.49 7.62 29.67
C LYS A 206 -2.11 6.98 29.89
N TYR A 207 -1.20 7.18 28.95
CA TYR A 207 0.17 6.67 28.99
C TYR A 207 1.18 7.70 29.55
N GLY A 208 0.71 8.86 30.03
CA GLY A 208 1.52 9.90 30.62
C GLY A 208 2.34 10.70 29.60
N PHE A 209 1.85 10.82 28.38
CA PHE A 209 2.47 11.62 27.32
C PHE A 209 1.72 12.92 27.07
N GLU A 210 2.49 13.95 26.74
CA GLU A 210 2.05 15.16 26.07
C GLU A 210 2.42 15.06 24.58
N LEU A 211 1.67 15.74 23.71
CA LEU A 211 1.91 15.74 22.27
C LEU A 211 2.36 17.12 21.79
N GLU A 212 3.40 17.17 20.98
CA GLU A 212 3.81 18.34 20.20
C GLU A 212 3.59 17.99 18.72
N THR A 213 2.60 18.59 18.08
CA THR A 213 2.28 18.34 16.67
C THR A 213 2.76 19.47 15.77
N VAL A 214 3.38 19.15 14.64
CA VAL A 214 3.87 20.12 13.67
C VAL A 214 3.32 19.79 12.28
N GLY A 215 2.43 20.66 11.78
CA GLY A 215 1.87 20.53 10.43
C GLY A 215 2.85 21.02 9.36
N ILE A 216 2.97 20.24 8.28
CA ILE A 216 3.70 20.60 7.07
C ILE A 216 2.74 20.62 5.87
N SER A 217 3.15 21.24 4.78
CA SER A 217 2.38 21.24 3.53
C SER A 217 3.04 20.41 2.44
N THR A 218 4.36 20.30 2.47
CA THR A 218 5.17 19.59 1.48
C THR A 218 6.40 18.96 2.12
N ILE A 219 7.03 18.02 1.42
CA ILE A 219 8.30 17.39 1.83
C ILE A 219 9.42 18.43 2.07
N ALA A 220 9.40 19.57 1.38
CA ALA A 220 10.39 20.62 1.54
C ALA A 220 10.31 21.34 2.91
N ASP A 221 9.22 21.19 3.64
CA ASP A 221 9.03 21.80 4.97
C ASP A 221 9.68 20.95 6.09
N ILE A 222 9.93 19.64 5.83
CA ILE A 222 10.45 18.69 6.82
C ILE A 222 11.73 19.17 7.51
N PRO A 223 12.76 19.67 6.81
CA PRO A 223 14.00 20.09 7.47
C PRO A 223 13.78 21.16 8.55
N LEU A 224 12.93 22.15 8.27
CA LEU A 224 12.62 23.23 9.21
C LEU A 224 11.71 22.77 10.35
N ALA A 225 10.72 21.94 10.03
CA ALA A 225 9.83 21.36 11.03
C ALA A 225 10.61 20.49 12.02
N MET A 226 11.54 19.67 11.52
CA MET A 226 12.42 18.85 12.36
C MET A 226 13.34 19.68 13.24
N ASP A 227 14.00 20.73 12.71
CA ASP A 227 14.87 21.63 13.51
C ASP A 227 14.11 22.26 14.68
N ASN A 228 12.80 22.47 14.55
CA ASN A 228 11.95 22.99 15.61
C ASN A 228 11.53 21.92 16.61
N ILE A 229 11.01 20.77 16.13
CA ILE A 229 10.37 19.77 16.98
C ILE A 229 11.38 19.00 17.86
N VAL A 230 12.56 18.66 17.33
CA VAL A 230 13.57 17.87 18.07
C VAL A 230 14.10 18.56 19.33
N THR A 231 13.88 19.87 19.48
CA THR A 231 14.28 20.63 20.67
C THR A 231 13.26 20.60 21.80
N LYS A 232 12.10 20.00 21.58
CA LYS A 232 10.92 20.06 22.45
C LYS A 232 10.42 18.69 22.90
N VAL A 233 10.89 17.62 22.26
CA VAL A 233 10.32 16.29 22.43
C VAL A 233 11.35 15.26 22.88
N ASP A 234 10.90 14.21 23.54
CA ASP A 234 11.74 13.09 23.97
C ASP A 234 11.84 12.01 22.88
N CYS A 235 10.84 11.91 22.02
CA CYS A 235 10.83 11.05 20.84
C CYS A 235 9.86 11.56 19.78
N ILE A 236 9.94 11.02 18.57
CA ILE A 236 8.98 11.25 17.49
C ILE A 236 8.23 9.95 17.25
N SER A 237 6.92 10.05 16.98
CA SER A 237 6.10 8.94 16.51
C SER A 237 5.51 9.29 15.14
N ASN A 238 5.88 8.50 14.13
CA ASN A 238 5.38 8.67 12.78
C ASN A 238 3.97 8.12 12.65
N LEU A 239 3.20 8.78 11.82
CA LEU A 239 1.91 8.33 11.34
C LEU A 239 2.06 7.63 9.98
N THR A 240 0.97 7.10 9.45
CA THR A 240 0.88 6.65 8.04
C THR A 240 0.71 7.87 7.11
N ASP A 241 1.53 8.90 7.32
CA ASP A 241 1.57 10.16 6.55
C ASP A 241 2.47 9.99 5.33
N ASN A 242 1.90 10.02 4.14
CA ASN A 242 2.63 9.67 2.92
C ASN A 242 3.77 10.66 2.59
N THR A 243 3.56 11.95 2.88
CA THR A 243 4.55 13.00 2.62
C THR A 243 5.71 12.92 3.61
N VAL A 244 5.42 12.67 4.89
CA VAL A 244 6.45 12.49 5.94
C VAL A 244 7.25 11.23 5.66
N VAL A 245 6.60 10.10 5.33
CA VAL A 245 7.28 8.85 5.00
C VAL A 245 8.16 8.98 3.76
N GLN A 246 7.72 9.72 2.73
CA GLN A 246 8.55 10.01 1.56
C GLN A 246 9.81 10.83 1.94
N GLY A 247 9.73 11.65 2.97
CA GLY A 247 10.84 12.44 3.50
C GLY A 247 11.60 11.80 4.66
N LEU A 248 11.37 10.53 4.98
CA LEU A 248 11.87 9.83 6.15
C LEU A 248 13.39 9.93 6.34
N ALA A 249 14.18 9.88 5.27
CA ALA A 249 15.64 10.01 5.33
C ALA A 249 16.07 11.34 5.98
N THR A 250 15.40 12.43 5.63
CA THR A 250 15.66 13.75 6.20
C THR A 250 15.25 13.81 7.67
N GLU A 251 14.10 13.27 8.00
CA GLU A 251 13.58 13.18 9.37
C GLU A 251 14.54 12.40 10.26
N ILE A 252 14.92 11.17 9.89
CA ILE A 252 15.84 10.30 10.63
C ILE A 252 17.21 10.98 10.81
N SER A 253 17.74 11.63 9.76
CA SER A 253 19.02 12.33 9.83
C SER A 253 19.00 13.43 10.89
N LYS A 254 17.96 14.27 10.91
CA LYS A 254 17.79 15.36 11.85
C LYS A 254 17.55 14.87 13.29
N ALA A 255 16.65 13.89 13.45
CA ALA A 255 16.35 13.29 14.75
C ALA A 255 17.59 12.62 15.36
N THR A 256 18.32 11.82 14.58
CA THR A 256 19.56 11.18 15.01
C THR A 256 20.61 12.20 15.44
N ALA A 257 20.80 13.29 14.68
CA ALA A 257 21.75 14.35 15.02
C ALA A 257 21.40 15.04 16.36
N ALA A 258 20.11 15.07 16.72
CA ALA A 258 19.62 15.61 17.99
C ALA A 258 19.57 14.55 19.12
N GLY A 259 19.85 13.27 18.82
CA GLY A 259 19.71 12.17 19.79
C GLY A 259 18.27 11.81 20.13
N VAL A 260 17.30 12.18 19.26
CA VAL A 260 15.87 11.93 19.44
C VAL A 260 15.49 10.66 18.67
N PRO A 261 15.00 9.60 19.33
CA PRO A 261 14.53 8.40 18.67
C PRO A 261 13.23 8.66 17.89
N VAL A 262 13.12 8.03 16.71
CA VAL A 262 11.91 8.04 15.88
C VAL A 262 11.29 6.66 15.92
N PHE A 263 10.01 6.56 16.24
CA PHE A 263 9.19 5.37 16.15
C PHE A 263 8.41 5.39 14.84
N GLY A 264 8.45 4.31 14.10
CA GLY A 264 7.74 4.19 12.83
C GLY A 264 6.27 3.82 13.03
N SER A 265 5.50 3.93 11.95
CA SER A 265 4.11 3.44 11.87
C SER A 265 4.01 2.07 11.17
N GLU A 266 5.11 1.62 10.53
CA GLU A 266 5.15 0.38 9.77
C GLU A 266 6.61 -0.15 9.60
N ILE A 267 6.73 -1.36 9.03
CA ILE A 267 7.96 -2.15 9.02
C ILE A 267 9.08 -1.48 8.22
N GLU A 268 8.78 -0.93 7.03
CA GLU A 268 9.80 -0.33 6.15
C GLU A 268 10.46 0.89 6.81
N GLN A 269 9.72 1.66 7.63
CA GLN A 269 10.31 2.76 8.39
C GLN A 269 11.32 2.26 9.42
N VAL A 270 11.08 1.11 10.06
CA VAL A 270 12.03 0.50 11.00
C VAL A 270 13.29 0.01 10.29
N LYS A 271 13.15 -0.63 9.12
CA LYS A 271 14.29 -1.00 8.27
C LYS A 271 15.12 0.21 7.87
N ASN A 272 14.48 1.33 7.61
CA ASN A 272 15.07 2.58 7.13
C ASN A 272 15.56 3.51 8.25
N GLY A 273 15.49 3.10 9.53
CA GLY A 273 16.14 3.83 10.63
C GLY A 273 15.23 4.36 11.72
N CYS A 274 13.95 4.00 11.74
CA CYS A 274 13.14 4.13 12.95
C CYS A 274 13.53 3.07 13.98
N LEU A 275 13.37 3.40 15.27
CA LEU A 275 13.78 2.53 16.38
C LEU A 275 12.90 1.29 16.50
N ALA A 276 11.60 1.47 16.41
CA ALA A 276 10.61 0.40 16.55
C ALA A 276 9.26 0.81 15.99
N THR A 277 8.39 -0.18 15.79
CA THR A 277 6.95 0.00 15.50
C THR A 277 6.14 -1.19 16.02
N VAL A 278 4.88 -0.97 16.32
CA VAL A 278 3.85 -2.02 16.28
C VAL A 278 3.08 -1.81 14.97
N GLY A 279 3.46 -2.56 13.95
CA GLY A 279 3.06 -2.26 12.57
C GLY A 279 2.42 -3.45 11.85
N LEU A 280 1.95 -3.16 10.65
CA LEU A 280 1.31 -4.09 9.72
C LEU A 280 2.28 -4.55 8.63
N ASP A 281 2.01 -5.73 8.07
CA ASP A 281 2.61 -6.16 6.81
C ASP A 281 1.78 -5.65 5.61
N TYR A 282 2.35 -4.71 4.87
CA TYR A 282 1.69 -4.09 3.73
C TYR A 282 1.60 -4.99 2.49
N VAL A 283 2.45 -6.02 2.37
CA VAL A 283 2.26 -7.05 1.33
C VAL A 283 0.99 -7.82 1.61
N SER A 284 0.81 -8.29 2.85
CA SER A 284 -0.41 -9.01 3.27
C SER A 284 -1.67 -8.17 3.12
N LEU A 285 -1.60 -6.86 3.45
CA LEU A 285 -2.70 -5.92 3.23
C LEU A 285 -3.07 -5.83 1.74
N GLY A 286 -2.08 -5.70 0.88
CA GLY A 286 -2.26 -5.69 -0.57
C GLY A 286 -2.89 -7.00 -1.08
N VAL A 287 -2.39 -8.16 -0.65
CA VAL A 287 -2.94 -9.48 -1.02
C VAL A 287 -4.41 -9.58 -0.66
N GLN A 288 -4.80 -9.17 0.55
CA GLN A 288 -6.20 -9.15 0.96
C GLN A 288 -7.04 -8.27 0.04
N THR A 289 -6.55 -7.07 -0.31
CA THR A 289 -7.22 -6.16 -1.23
C THR A 289 -7.36 -6.76 -2.63
N GLY A 290 -6.31 -7.42 -3.14
CA GLY A 290 -6.33 -8.09 -4.45
C GLY A 290 -7.38 -9.20 -4.51
N LYS A 291 -7.54 -9.98 -3.45
CA LYS A 291 -8.62 -10.99 -3.35
C LYS A 291 -10.01 -10.37 -3.31
N MET A 292 -10.18 -9.23 -2.64
CA MET A 292 -11.45 -8.49 -2.69
C MET A 292 -11.74 -7.96 -4.09
N ALA A 293 -10.74 -7.38 -4.76
CA ALA A 293 -10.84 -6.89 -6.13
C ALA A 293 -11.21 -8.01 -7.12
N ALA A 294 -10.63 -9.18 -6.98
CA ALA A 294 -10.91 -10.33 -7.82
C ALA A 294 -12.39 -10.76 -7.75
N LYS A 295 -12.99 -10.76 -6.56
CA LYS A 295 -14.42 -11.07 -6.39
C LYS A 295 -15.31 -10.07 -7.14
N VAL A 296 -14.94 -8.77 -7.10
CA VAL A 296 -15.68 -7.72 -7.79
C VAL A 296 -15.53 -7.87 -9.31
N LEU A 297 -14.32 -8.09 -9.83
CA LEU A 297 -14.05 -8.25 -11.26
C LEU A 297 -14.74 -9.48 -11.85
N LYS A 298 -14.78 -10.59 -11.10
CA LYS A 298 -15.50 -11.81 -11.51
C LYS A 298 -17.02 -11.70 -11.39
N GLY A 299 -17.55 -10.59 -10.85
CA GLY A 299 -18.99 -10.41 -10.60
C GLY A 299 -19.55 -11.27 -9.46
N GLU A 300 -18.67 -11.82 -8.61
CA GLU A 300 -19.06 -12.62 -7.43
C GLU A 300 -19.58 -11.74 -6.28
N ALA A 301 -19.15 -10.47 -6.27
CA ALA A 301 -19.59 -9.45 -5.32
C ALA A 301 -19.64 -8.07 -5.99
N LYS A 302 -20.28 -7.10 -5.34
CA LYS A 302 -20.25 -5.70 -5.78
C LYS A 302 -19.53 -4.86 -4.73
N ALA A 303 -18.68 -3.95 -5.16
CA ALA A 303 -17.99 -3.04 -4.25
C ALA A 303 -18.97 -2.24 -3.39
N SER A 304 -20.14 -1.89 -3.93
CA SER A 304 -21.21 -1.18 -3.21
C SER A 304 -21.93 -2.01 -2.14
N GLU A 305 -21.67 -3.30 -2.04
CA GLU A 305 -22.31 -4.23 -1.09
C GLU A 305 -21.27 -4.89 -0.16
N MET A 306 -19.98 -4.58 -0.32
CA MET A 306 -18.88 -5.13 0.48
C MET A 306 -18.41 -4.10 1.51
N ASN A 307 -18.48 -4.42 2.79
CA ASN A 307 -17.82 -3.62 3.81
C ASN A 307 -16.30 -3.63 3.57
N TYR A 308 -15.63 -2.54 3.94
CA TYR A 308 -14.17 -2.58 3.98
C TYR A 308 -13.69 -3.56 5.07
N GLU A 309 -12.48 -4.06 4.87
CA GLU A 309 -11.84 -4.96 5.82
C GLU A 309 -10.65 -4.28 6.48
N THR A 310 -10.34 -4.65 7.73
CA THR A 310 -9.17 -4.17 8.45
C THR A 310 -8.26 -5.36 8.71
N ILE A 311 -6.96 -5.20 8.45
CA ILE A 311 -5.98 -6.18 8.89
C ILE A 311 -5.79 -6.02 10.40
N SER A 312 -5.89 -7.10 11.16
CA SER A 312 -5.83 -7.07 12.63
C SER A 312 -4.50 -7.58 13.19
N GLU A 313 -3.66 -8.18 12.35
CA GLU A 313 -2.39 -8.75 12.77
C GLU A 313 -1.31 -7.67 12.74
N CYS A 314 -1.07 -7.06 13.92
CA CYS A 314 0.04 -6.14 14.12
C CYS A 314 1.13 -6.84 14.94
N GLY A 315 2.39 -6.57 14.65
CA GLY A 315 3.53 -7.10 15.37
C GLY A 315 4.54 -6.04 15.79
N LEU A 316 5.32 -6.36 16.82
CA LEU A 316 6.46 -5.53 17.22
C LEU A 316 7.63 -5.78 16.27
N TYR A 317 8.20 -4.70 15.75
CA TYR A 317 9.43 -4.70 14.96
C TYR A 317 10.43 -3.73 15.58
N LEU A 318 11.69 -4.15 15.70
CA LEU A 318 12.75 -3.41 16.37
C LEU A 318 13.97 -3.25 15.45
N ASN A 319 14.73 -2.17 15.63
CA ASN A 319 16.03 -1.98 15.00
C ASN A 319 17.11 -1.76 16.06
N THR A 320 17.92 -2.78 16.31
CA THR A 320 18.99 -2.73 17.32
C THR A 320 20.14 -1.85 16.90
N ALA A 321 20.45 -1.71 15.61
CA ALA A 321 21.47 -0.78 15.14
C ALA A 321 21.09 0.68 15.44
N VAL A 322 19.80 1.01 15.38
CA VAL A 322 19.28 2.34 15.78
C VAL A 322 19.34 2.51 17.30
N ALA A 323 18.93 1.48 18.06
CA ALA A 323 19.00 1.49 19.52
C ALA A 323 20.44 1.76 20.01
N ASP A 324 21.41 1.02 19.47
CA ASP A 324 22.84 1.17 19.79
C ASP A 324 23.35 2.59 19.45
N LYS A 325 22.98 3.09 18.26
CA LYS A 325 23.39 4.42 17.78
C LYS A 325 22.88 5.56 18.66
N LEU A 326 21.68 5.40 19.23
CA LEU A 326 21.04 6.39 20.10
C LEU A 326 21.30 6.15 21.59
N GLY A 327 21.95 5.01 21.95
CA GLY A 327 22.16 4.62 23.35
C GLY A 327 20.87 4.25 24.07
N VAL A 328 19.86 3.79 23.34
CA VAL A 328 18.57 3.32 23.88
C VAL A 328 18.70 1.85 24.23
N THR A 329 18.35 1.49 25.46
CA THR A 329 18.31 0.08 25.90
C THR A 329 16.89 -0.44 25.78
N VAL A 330 16.69 -1.49 24.99
CA VAL A 330 15.43 -2.25 24.95
C VAL A 330 15.58 -3.46 25.85
N ASP A 331 14.61 -3.69 26.72
CA ASP A 331 14.59 -4.86 27.60
C ASP A 331 14.57 -6.17 26.80
N ASP A 332 15.43 -7.12 27.16
CA ASP A 332 15.58 -8.38 26.40
C ASP A 332 14.29 -9.23 26.37
N GLU A 333 13.52 -9.24 27.46
CA GLU A 333 12.24 -9.94 27.51
C GLU A 333 11.25 -9.29 26.53
N TYR A 334 11.20 -7.96 26.49
CA TYR A 334 10.35 -7.24 25.55
C TYR A 334 10.83 -7.43 24.09
N ALA A 335 12.13 -7.33 23.84
CA ALA A 335 12.69 -7.56 22.51
C ALA A 335 12.40 -8.97 21.99
N SER A 336 12.35 -9.98 22.87
CA SER A 336 12.01 -11.35 22.48
C SER A 336 10.58 -11.55 21.99
N THR A 337 9.69 -10.57 22.20
CA THR A 337 8.30 -10.58 21.68
C THR A 337 8.18 -10.03 20.27
N ALA A 338 9.27 -9.47 19.73
CA ALA A 338 9.27 -8.92 18.37
C ALA A 338 9.09 -10.02 17.31
N VAL A 339 8.30 -9.71 16.30
CA VAL A 339 8.14 -10.55 15.10
C VAL A 339 9.46 -10.60 14.34
N GLU A 340 10.14 -9.45 14.25
CA GLU A 340 11.44 -9.33 13.61
C GLU A 340 12.30 -8.25 14.28
N VAL A 341 13.60 -8.50 14.34
CA VAL A 341 14.60 -7.57 14.85
C VAL A 341 15.65 -7.32 13.77
N PHE A 342 15.76 -6.06 13.34
CA PHE A 342 16.76 -5.63 12.37
C PHE A 342 18.05 -5.23 13.11
N ASP A 343 19.20 -5.61 12.58
CA ASP A 343 20.54 -5.30 13.13
C ASP A 343 21.33 -4.35 12.20
N THR A 344 20.69 -3.86 11.15
CA THR A 344 21.24 -2.91 10.18
C THR A 344 20.21 -1.85 9.83
N ILE A 345 20.69 -0.73 9.28
CA ILE A 345 19.83 0.30 8.69
C ILE A 345 20.00 0.18 7.17
N ALA A 346 18.91 0.08 6.44
CA ALA A 346 18.95 -0.03 4.98
C ALA A 346 19.65 1.22 4.37
N GLU A 347 20.48 0.98 3.35
CA GLU A 347 21.03 2.08 2.55
C GLU A 347 19.89 2.71 1.73
N GLN A 348 19.72 4.04 1.87
CA GLN A 348 18.70 4.83 1.18
C GLN A 348 19.28 5.45 -0.09
#